data_8436d95b06f70599385eb02effe884ca
#
_entry.id   8436d95b06f70599385eb02effe884ca
#
_cell.length_a   1.000
_cell.length_b   1.000
_cell.length_c   1.000
_cell.angle_alpha   90.00
_cell.angle_beta   90.00
_cell.angle_gamma   90.00
#
_symmetry.space_group_name_H-M   'P 1'
#
loop_
_entity.id
_entity.type
_entity.pdbx_description
1 polymer ?
#
loop_
_entity_poly.entity_id
_entity_poly.type
_entity_poly.pdbx_seq_one_letter_code
_entity_poly.pdbx_strand_id
1 'polypeptide(L)'
;MRRHSTLSNEKLANRLAELKHRFINQLPDRMKRLQEALHPPEGEQAPPSAADREASLSTARELTHGLAGSGGTFGFPEISDAARALGDALQEPGGNSGPEVIPPLLEELQTEASKALWRVDSTSRPVPGRPASTTAELGRTVFLIEANQEEASDIRLKLLHFGYRVHAYDTLDAALRDVEDESALALIVDCDFSAGEKLGVQALTERLSTAPRKLPLVFISELDDFDTRLAAVRHGGQAYFTKPVRISELAATLDTLTERVPQAPAKVLIIEDDENVARFYAESLNAAGMTATLLSNPAGLAQALSESKPDLILMDLYLPVCDGIELASLIRQQDAYVSVPIVFLSSETAEEQPLLALKHGADDYLTKPVDPARLISVVRSRARRAGVLREQIDHDSLTGLLNHGKLEERLELELLRARRLGQPLAFAMIDLDHFKSVNDNHGHAAGDHVLRALSRLLEGRLRRTDVAGRYGGEEFAVILTDTDGPSALRILESLREDFAELKHIVDTASFHVTFSCGIADYPAHSNASSLRAAADTALYYAKRRGRNRIELAPSP
;
A
#
# COMPACT_ATOMS: atom_id res chain seq x y z
N MET A 1 14.59 2.57 -18.19
CA MET A 1 14.49 2.80 -16.74
C MET A 1 15.58 3.69 -16.14
N ARG A 2 16.88 3.55 -16.45
CA ARG A 2 17.95 4.40 -15.86
C ARG A 2 17.82 5.91 -16.13
N ARG A 3 17.25 6.36 -17.26
CA ARG A 3 17.12 7.80 -17.61
C ARG A 3 15.91 8.50 -16.95
N HIS A 4 14.85 7.77 -16.56
CA HIS A 4 13.72 8.36 -15.81
C HIS A 4 14.05 8.56 -14.33
N SER A 5 14.86 7.66 -13.74
CA SER A 5 15.31 7.81 -12.35
C SER A 5 16.30 8.98 -12.17
N THR A 6 17.16 9.25 -13.14
CA THR A 6 18.11 10.37 -13.06
C THR A 6 17.43 11.74 -13.17
N LEU A 7 16.48 11.92 -14.08
CA LEU A 7 15.69 13.17 -14.21
C LEU A 7 14.76 13.43 -13.01
N SER A 8 14.20 12.37 -12.43
CA SER A 8 13.41 12.47 -11.20
C SER A 8 14.29 12.83 -10.01
N ASN A 9 15.49 12.23 -9.92
CA ASN A 9 16.45 12.51 -8.85
C ASN A 9 17.04 13.93 -8.95
N GLU A 10 17.31 14.46 -10.15
CA GLU A 10 17.77 15.85 -10.32
C GLU A 10 16.67 16.86 -9.94
N LYS A 11 15.42 16.63 -10.34
CA LYS A 11 14.30 17.48 -9.93
C LYS A 11 14.07 17.45 -8.43
N LEU A 12 14.18 16.27 -7.81
CA LEU A 12 14.10 16.12 -6.36
C LEU A 12 15.25 16.86 -5.67
N ALA A 13 16.49 16.65 -6.13
CA ALA A 13 17.66 17.33 -5.57
C ALA A 13 17.52 18.86 -5.63
N ASN A 14 17.02 19.42 -6.74
CA ASN A 14 16.77 20.85 -6.87
C ASN A 14 15.68 21.35 -5.91
N ARG A 15 14.57 20.60 -5.76
CA ARG A 15 13.50 20.96 -4.80
C ARG A 15 13.96 20.86 -3.35
N LEU A 16 14.72 19.82 -3.01
CA LEU A 16 15.30 19.69 -1.67
C LEU A 16 16.32 20.81 -1.39
N ALA A 17 17.09 21.24 -2.40
CA ALA A 17 17.98 22.38 -2.30
C ALA A 17 17.19 23.70 -2.08
N GLU A 18 16.06 23.90 -2.76
CA GLU A 18 15.17 25.05 -2.53
C GLU A 18 14.60 25.08 -1.10
N LEU A 19 14.18 23.92 -0.57
CA LEU A 19 13.68 23.82 0.81
C LEU A 19 14.80 24.08 1.82
N LYS A 20 16.00 23.58 1.58
CA LYS A 20 17.19 23.88 2.38
C LYS A 20 17.49 25.39 2.37
N HIS A 21 17.45 26.04 1.22
CA HIS A 21 17.62 27.49 1.10
C HIS A 21 16.53 28.25 1.88
N ARG A 22 15.28 27.82 1.80
CA ARG A 22 14.19 28.45 2.55
C ARG A 22 14.38 28.34 4.06
N PHE A 23 14.76 27.15 4.54
CA PHE A 23 15.09 26.95 5.97
C PHE A 23 16.19 27.93 6.42
N ILE A 24 17.28 28.03 5.66
CA ILE A 24 18.40 28.93 5.98
C ILE A 24 17.96 30.39 6.00
N ASN A 25 17.16 30.83 5.04
CA ASN A 25 16.65 32.20 4.98
C ASN A 25 15.72 32.55 6.15
N GLN A 26 15.10 31.55 6.79
CA GLN A 26 14.25 31.75 7.97
C GLN A 26 15.03 31.73 9.30
N LEU A 27 16.29 31.27 9.31
CA LEU A 27 17.10 31.20 10.54
C LEU A 27 17.24 32.56 11.24
N PRO A 28 17.51 33.70 10.56
CA PRO A 28 17.63 34.98 11.23
C PRO A 28 16.38 35.39 12.00
N ASP A 29 15.20 35.20 11.41
CA ASP A 29 13.92 35.53 12.05
C ASP A 29 13.62 34.61 13.23
N ARG A 30 13.91 33.30 13.08
CA ARG A 30 13.77 32.34 14.19
C ARG A 30 14.71 32.65 15.35
N MET A 31 15.96 33.01 15.05
CA MET A 31 16.94 33.42 16.07
C MET A 31 16.51 34.68 16.79
N LYS A 32 16.01 35.68 16.07
CA LYS A 32 15.49 36.91 16.64
C LYS A 32 14.32 36.65 17.59
N ARG A 33 13.35 35.87 17.17
CA ARG A 33 12.19 35.48 18.01
C ARG A 33 12.60 34.71 19.26
N LEU A 34 13.57 33.81 19.13
CA LEU A 34 14.12 33.07 20.26
C LEU A 34 14.81 34.00 21.26
N GLN A 35 15.58 34.98 20.76
CA GLN A 35 16.22 35.99 21.60
C GLN A 35 15.20 36.89 22.30
N GLU A 36 14.15 37.33 21.61
CA GLU A 36 13.05 38.12 22.18
C GLU A 36 12.26 37.34 23.24
N ALA A 37 12.07 36.03 23.06
CA ALA A 37 11.41 35.16 24.03
C ALA A 37 12.24 34.94 25.29
N LEU A 38 13.57 34.84 25.17
CA LEU A 38 14.49 34.66 26.30
C LEU A 38 14.91 35.99 26.99
N HIS A 39 14.92 37.09 26.24
CA HIS A 39 15.27 38.42 26.71
C HIS A 39 14.25 39.45 26.20
N PRO A 40 13.02 39.47 26.80
CA PRO A 40 12.02 40.46 26.39
C PRO A 40 12.58 41.88 26.56
N PRO A 41 12.34 42.81 25.60
CA PRO A 41 12.86 44.17 25.65
C PRO A 41 12.37 44.85 26.93
N GLU A 42 13.31 45.45 27.66
CA GLU A 42 13.02 46.24 28.87
C GLU A 42 12.15 47.45 28.45
N GLY A 43 10.84 47.33 28.60
CA GLY A 43 9.91 48.42 28.45
C GLY A 43 9.68 49.10 29.79
N GLU A 44 9.43 50.42 29.81
CA GLU A 44 9.22 51.26 30.98
C GLU A 44 7.99 50.93 31.85
N GLN A 45 7.40 49.77 31.74
CA GLN A 45 6.24 49.33 32.53
C GLN A 45 6.53 48.00 33.21
N ALA A 46 6.11 47.89 34.45
CA ALA A 46 6.22 46.82 35.44
C ALA A 46 6.85 45.46 35.04
N PRO A 47 7.58 44.76 35.90
CA PRO A 47 8.22 43.46 35.60
C PRO A 47 7.15 42.47 35.11
N PRO A 48 7.46 41.64 34.06
CA PRO A 48 6.51 40.72 33.47
C PRO A 48 5.91 39.77 34.52
N SER A 49 4.60 39.51 34.40
CA SER A 49 3.90 38.60 35.30
C SER A 49 4.47 37.18 35.22
N ALA A 50 4.19 36.33 36.21
CA ALA A 50 4.59 34.92 36.14
C ALA A 50 4.00 34.20 34.93
N ALA A 51 2.78 34.57 34.50
CA ALA A 51 2.12 34.04 33.32
C ALA A 51 2.82 34.48 32.02
N ASP A 52 3.27 35.73 31.93
CA ASP A 52 4.01 36.24 30.76
C ASP A 52 5.38 35.57 30.60
N ARG A 53 6.06 35.28 31.71
CA ARG A 53 7.34 34.56 31.72
C ARG A 53 7.15 33.12 31.26
N GLU A 54 6.11 32.42 31.72
CA GLU A 54 5.84 31.05 31.33
C GLU A 54 5.46 30.98 29.84
N ALA A 55 4.68 31.93 29.32
CA ALA A 55 4.35 32.02 27.88
C ALA A 55 5.61 32.26 27.03
N SER A 56 6.54 33.11 27.50
CA SER A 56 7.82 33.35 26.82
C SER A 56 8.73 32.13 26.83
N LEU A 57 8.78 31.38 27.92
CA LEU A 57 9.54 30.14 28.02
C LEU A 57 8.92 29.03 27.16
N SER A 58 7.59 28.94 27.10
CA SER A 58 6.90 28.03 26.20
C SER A 58 7.27 28.31 24.74
N THR A 59 7.22 29.56 24.31
CA THR A 59 7.65 29.99 22.96
C THR A 59 9.12 29.63 22.68
N ALA A 60 9.99 29.82 23.65
CA ALA A 60 11.43 29.48 23.50
C ALA A 60 11.63 27.96 23.35
N ARG A 61 10.89 27.13 24.12
CA ARG A 61 10.90 25.66 24.01
C ARG A 61 10.41 25.19 22.65
N GLU A 62 9.31 25.75 22.14
CA GLU A 62 8.81 25.44 20.80
C GLU A 62 9.80 25.77 19.69
N LEU A 63 10.44 26.97 19.75
CA LEU A 63 11.43 27.39 18.76
C LEU A 63 12.69 26.53 18.78
N THR A 64 13.19 26.17 19.95
CA THR A 64 14.37 25.28 20.08
C THR A 64 14.05 23.87 19.61
N HIS A 65 12.86 23.34 19.93
CA HIS A 65 12.42 22.05 19.45
C HIS A 65 12.32 22.01 17.92
N GLY A 66 11.66 22.99 17.30
CA GLY A 66 11.55 23.10 15.85
C GLY A 66 12.91 23.24 15.15
N LEU A 67 13.88 23.98 15.74
CA LEU A 67 15.24 24.08 15.21
C LEU A 67 16.03 22.77 15.37
N ALA A 68 15.85 22.05 16.47
CA ALA A 68 16.48 20.75 16.69
C ALA A 68 16.02 19.71 15.65
N GLY A 69 14.73 19.67 15.34
CA GLY A 69 14.18 18.76 14.32
C GLY A 69 14.57 19.15 12.89
N SER A 70 14.43 20.42 12.54
CA SER A 70 14.66 20.89 11.17
C SER A 70 16.14 21.05 10.82
N GLY A 71 17.01 21.48 11.74
CA GLY A 71 18.44 21.64 11.51
C GLY A 71 19.10 20.37 10.99
N GLY A 72 18.88 19.25 11.66
CA GLY A 72 19.40 17.95 11.22
C GLY A 72 18.83 17.48 9.88
N THR A 73 17.53 17.67 9.65
CA THR A 73 16.83 17.29 8.41
C THR A 73 17.41 18.01 7.18
N PHE A 74 17.80 19.28 7.33
CA PHE A 74 18.38 20.07 6.25
C PHE A 74 19.92 19.99 6.17
N GLY A 75 20.55 19.09 6.94
CA GLY A 75 22.00 18.83 6.89
C GLY A 75 22.83 19.85 7.65
N PHE A 76 22.31 20.35 8.76
CA PHE A 76 22.99 21.21 9.74
C PHE A 76 22.91 20.59 11.14
N PRO A 77 23.59 19.45 11.37
CA PRO A 77 23.54 18.76 12.66
C PRO A 77 23.99 19.63 13.82
N GLU A 78 24.94 20.52 13.58
CA GLU A 78 25.46 21.45 14.61
C GLU A 78 24.37 22.40 15.14
N ILE A 79 23.46 22.87 14.26
CA ILE A 79 22.27 23.65 14.67
C ILE A 79 21.30 22.78 15.47
N SER A 80 21.09 21.54 15.04
CA SER A 80 20.22 20.59 15.73
C SER A 80 20.72 20.31 17.16
N ASP A 81 22.01 20.06 17.31
CA ASP A 81 22.62 19.74 18.60
C ASP A 81 22.63 20.95 19.56
N ALA A 82 22.97 22.13 19.06
CA ALA A 82 22.94 23.37 19.85
C ALA A 82 21.50 23.74 20.27
N ALA A 83 20.53 23.58 19.37
CA ALA A 83 19.11 23.83 19.68
C ALA A 83 18.56 22.83 20.71
N ARG A 84 18.99 21.56 20.64
CA ARG A 84 18.61 20.53 21.62
C ARG A 84 19.20 20.85 23.00
N ALA A 85 20.48 21.17 23.08
CA ALA A 85 21.13 21.54 24.34
C ALA A 85 20.44 22.72 25.02
N LEU A 86 20.04 23.74 24.24
CA LEU A 86 19.31 24.90 24.78
C LEU A 86 17.88 24.49 25.20
N GLY A 87 17.20 23.63 24.42
CA GLY A 87 15.88 23.11 24.75
C GLY A 87 15.86 22.32 26.06
N ASP A 88 16.83 21.43 26.26
CA ASP A 88 16.99 20.63 27.48
C ASP A 88 17.21 21.54 28.69
N ALA A 89 18.07 22.58 28.57
CA ALA A 89 18.28 23.57 29.63
C ALA A 89 17.03 24.38 29.98
N LEU A 90 16.08 24.53 29.04
CA LEU A 90 14.80 25.22 29.25
C LEU A 90 13.71 24.29 29.86
N GLN A 91 13.91 22.98 29.86
CA GLN A 91 12.92 22.01 30.41
C GLN A 91 13.15 21.64 31.87
N GLU A 92 14.35 21.83 32.47
CA GLU A 92 14.60 21.42 33.84
C GLU A 92 13.73 22.20 34.87
N PRO A 93 12.82 21.54 35.59
CA PRO A 93 12.01 22.17 36.62
C PRO A 93 12.88 22.36 37.89
N GLY A 94 13.26 23.57 38.17
CA GLY A 94 13.70 23.96 39.50
C GLY A 94 15.18 23.98 39.79
N GLY A 95 16.01 24.65 38.99
CA GLY A 95 17.07 25.31 39.66
C GLY A 95 18.51 25.09 39.29
N ASN A 96 18.88 24.36 38.23
CA ASN A 96 20.26 24.43 37.76
C ASN A 96 20.39 25.21 36.41
N SER A 97 19.28 25.65 35.85
CA SER A 97 19.24 26.58 34.70
C SER A 97 19.36 28.03 35.18
N GLY A 98 20.44 28.33 35.90
CA GLY A 98 20.73 29.70 36.32
C GLY A 98 20.94 30.63 35.11
N PRO A 99 20.81 31.95 35.29
CA PRO A 99 21.04 32.94 34.24
C PRO A 99 22.43 32.85 33.60
N GLU A 100 23.29 31.96 34.07
CA GLU A 100 24.64 31.70 33.54
C GLU A 100 24.69 30.58 32.47
N VAL A 101 23.68 29.68 32.35
CA VAL A 101 23.71 28.52 31.42
C VAL A 101 23.04 28.83 30.09
N ILE A 102 21.92 29.54 30.08
CA ILE A 102 21.15 29.86 28.87
C ILE A 102 21.89 30.76 27.89
N PRO A 103 22.56 31.87 28.32
CA PRO A 103 23.25 32.77 27.39
C PRO A 103 24.35 32.11 26.56
N PRO A 104 25.27 31.28 27.08
CA PRO A 104 26.29 30.63 26.26
C PRO A 104 25.70 29.63 25.28
N LEU A 105 24.65 28.90 25.62
CA LEU A 105 23.95 27.95 24.70
C LEU A 105 23.23 28.70 23.58
N LEU A 106 22.62 29.84 23.87
CA LEU A 106 22.03 30.71 22.87
C LEU A 106 23.08 31.29 21.91
N GLU A 107 24.24 31.73 22.43
CA GLU A 107 25.35 32.23 21.62
C GLU A 107 25.95 31.15 20.73
N GLU A 108 26.07 29.93 21.22
CA GLU A 108 26.50 28.77 20.44
C GLU A 108 25.51 28.49 19.27
N LEU A 109 24.22 28.46 19.55
CA LEU A 109 23.19 28.26 18.53
C LEU A 109 23.18 29.37 17.46
N GLN A 110 23.37 30.64 17.89
CA GLN A 110 23.48 31.78 16.97
C GLN A 110 24.74 31.70 16.10
N THR A 111 25.85 31.20 16.67
CA THR A 111 27.09 31.00 15.94
C THR A 111 26.94 29.93 14.86
N GLU A 112 26.33 28.80 15.19
CA GLU A 112 26.09 27.70 14.21
C GLU A 112 25.09 28.13 13.14
N ALA A 113 24.04 28.85 13.48
CA ALA A 113 23.10 29.42 12.51
C ALA A 113 23.81 30.39 11.54
N SER A 114 24.73 31.22 12.04
CA SER A 114 25.52 32.17 11.24
C SER A 114 26.49 31.44 10.28
N LYS A 115 27.13 30.36 10.73
CA LYS A 115 27.98 29.49 9.88
C LYS A 115 27.19 28.83 8.75
N ALA A 116 25.95 28.41 9.04
CA ALA A 116 25.08 27.80 8.05
C ALA A 116 24.69 28.78 6.92
N LEU A 117 24.39 30.02 7.26
CA LEU A 117 24.14 31.10 6.30
C LEU A 117 25.32 31.31 5.34
N TRP A 118 26.54 31.20 5.83
CA TRP A 118 27.78 31.43 5.04
C TRP A 118 28.12 30.27 4.09
N ARG A 119 27.76 29.03 4.45
CA ARG A 119 28.06 27.81 3.64
C ARG A 119 27.25 27.71 2.36
N VAL A 120 26.12 28.41 2.21
CA VAL A 120 25.19 28.25 1.09
C VAL A 120 25.53 29.12 -0.14
N ASP A 121 26.27 30.19 0.02
CA ASP A 121 26.61 31.11 -1.07
C ASP A 121 27.60 30.53 -2.12
N SER A 122 28.08 29.28 -1.96
CA SER A 122 29.23 28.78 -2.73
C SER A 122 28.94 27.62 -3.74
N THR A 123 27.70 27.15 -3.93
CA THR A 123 27.44 26.03 -4.86
C THR A 123 26.16 26.14 -5.69
N SER A 124 26.31 26.33 -7.02
CA SER A 124 25.21 26.15 -8.00
C SER A 124 25.71 25.79 -9.40
N ARG A 125 25.23 24.74 -10.06
CA ARG A 125 24.52 24.71 -11.36
C ARG A 125 24.29 23.30 -11.93
N PRO A 126 23.12 23.02 -12.56
CA PRO A 126 22.81 21.74 -13.20
C PRO A 126 22.71 21.81 -14.75
N VAL A 127 22.73 20.64 -15.42
CA VAL A 127 22.65 20.44 -16.89
C VAL A 127 21.48 19.51 -17.27
N PRO A 128 20.75 19.72 -18.37
CA PRO A 128 19.49 19.04 -18.70
C PRO A 128 19.58 17.84 -19.65
N GLY A 129 18.62 16.91 -19.57
CA GLY A 129 18.48 15.72 -20.41
C GLY A 129 17.04 15.34 -20.80
N ARG A 130 16.84 14.69 -21.93
CA ARG A 130 15.64 14.54 -22.79
C ARG A 130 14.86 13.19 -22.61
N PRO A 131 13.57 13.07 -22.99
CA PRO A 131 12.69 11.94 -22.64
C PRO A 131 12.57 10.85 -23.72
N ALA A 132 12.07 9.68 -23.34
CA ALA A 132 11.70 8.58 -24.25
C ALA A 132 10.50 7.73 -23.76
N SER A 133 9.83 7.09 -24.65
CA SER A 133 8.44 6.74 -24.84
C SER A 133 8.04 5.26 -24.62
N THR A 134 6.73 5.06 -24.37
CA THR A 134 5.74 4.02 -24.72
C THR A 134 5.98 2.53 -24.44
N THR A 135 4.95 1.93 -23.83
CA THR A 135 4.80 0.50 -23.49
C THR A 135 3.72 -0.17 -24.35
N ALA A 136 4.03 -1.37 -24.85
CA ALA A 136 3.12 -2.30 -25.52
C ALA A 136 2.61 -3.38 -24.56
N GLU A 137 1.42 -3.89 -24.82
CA GLU A 137 0.77 -4.99 -24.07
C GLU A 137 1.58 -6.28 -24.20
N LEU A 138 2.08 -6.79 -23.07
CA LEU A 138 2.86 -8.01 -22.97
C LEU A 138 2.02 -9.09 -22.27
N GLY A 139 1.81 -10.25 -22.93
CA GLY A 139 1.15 -11.42 -22.37
C GLY A 139 1.82 -11.89 -21.06
N ARG A 140 1.05 -12.57 -20.18
CA ARG A 140 1.52 -13.13 -18.89
C ARG A 140 2.43 -14.34 -19.12
N THR A 141 3.66 -14.13 -19.59
CA THR A 141 4.62 -15.20 -19.88
C THR A 141 5.50 -15.47 -18.67
N VAL A 142 5.63 -16.74 -18.27
CA VAL A 142 6.56 -17.21 -17.23
C VAL A 142 7.42 -18.34 -17.81
N PHE A 143 8.66 -18.41 -17.36
CA PHE A 143 9.59 -19.47 -17.76
C PHE A 143 9.65 -20.53 -16.66
N LEU A 144 9.57 -21.78 -17.05
CA LEU A 144 9.67 -22.96 -16.18
C LEU A 144 10.89 -23.77 -16.58
N ILE A 145 11.81 -23.99 -15.64
CA ILE A 145 12.94 -24.90 -15.82
C ILE A 145 12.63 -26.17 -15.07
N GLU A 146 12.33 -27.24 -15.81
CA GLU A 146 11.93 -28.54 -15.31
C GLU A 146 12.38 -29.62 -16.30
N ALA A 147 13.19 -30.58 -15.81
CA ALA A 147 13.71 -31.65 -16.66
C ALA A 147 12.67 -32.73 -16.96
N ASN A 148 11.75 -32.94 -16.04
CA ASN A 148 10.67 -33.91 -16.22
C ASN A 148 9.59 -33.32 -17.13
N GLN A 149 9.53 -33.80 -18.38
CA GLN A 149 8.58 -33.29 -19.38
C GLN A 149 7.11 -33.52 -19.01
N GLU A 150 6.80 -34.57 -18.25
CA GLU A 150 5.43 -34.82 -17.78
C GLU A 150 5.02 -33.78 -16.74
N GLU A 151 5.86 -33.51 -15.76
CA GLU A 151 5.62 -32.49 -14.75
C GLU A 151 5.59 -31.08 -15.36
N ALA A 152 6.52 -30.76 -16.25
CA ALA A 152 6.54 -29.49 -16.97
C ALA A 152 5.23 -29.28 -17.77
N SER A 153 4.74 -30.33 -18.41
CA SER A 153 3.47 -30.27 -19.18
C SER A 153 2.27 -30.12 -18.26
N ASP A 154 2.23 -30.79 -17.12
CA ASP A 154 1.18 -30.68 -16.12
C ASP A 154 1.11 -29.27 -15.53
N ILE A 155 2.24 -28.74 -15.07
CA ILE A 155 2.33 -27.36 -14.55
C ILE A 155 1.93 -26.35 -15.63
N ARG A 156 2.40 -26.52 -16.87
CA ARG A 156 2.08 -25.65 -18.00
C ARG A 156 0.59 -25.62 -18.28
N LEU A 157 -0.05 -26.79 -18.41
CA LEU A 157 -1.48 -26.89 -18.68
C LEU A 157 -2.30 -26.28 -17.55
N LYS A 158 -1.95 -26.55 -16.32
CA LYS A 158 -2.65 -26.03 -15.16
C LYS A 158 -2.46 -24.50 -15.01
N LEU A 159 -1.27 -23.95 -15.21
CA LEU A 159 -1.02 -22.50 -15.17
C LEU A 159 -1.66 -21.75 -16.35
N LEU A 160 -1.87 -22.42 -17.49
CA LEU A 160 -2.62 -21.83 -18.61
C LEU A 160 -4.06 -21.48 -18.19
N HIS A 161 -4.70 -22.30 -17.35
CA HIS A 161 -6.03 -22.03 -16.79
C HIS A 161 -6.03 -20.81 -15.85
N PHE A 162 -4.84 -20.41 -15.33
CA PHE A 162 -4.63 -19.20 -14.55
C PHE A 162 -4.20 -17.99 -15.40
N GLY A 163 -4.28 -18.13 -16.75
CA GLY A 163 -3.97 -17.05 -17.69
C GLY A 163 -2.47 -16.84 -17.92
N TYR A 164 -1.61 -17.75 -17.46
CA TYR A 164 -0.18 -17.72 -17.71
C TYR A 164 0.20 -18.49 -18.96
N ARG A 165 1.06 -17.92 -19.80
CA ARG A 165 1.78 -18.64 -20.85
C ARG A 165 3.07 -19.17 -20.24
N VAL A 166 3.24 -20.49 -20.19
CA VAL A 166 4.44 -21.11 -19.65
C VAL A 166 5.31 -21.62 -20.78
N HIS A 167 6.54 -21.11 -20.85
CA HIS A 167 7.60 -21.69 -21.70
C HIS A 167 8.44 -22.60 -20.81
N ALA A 168 8.39 -23.89 -21.07
CA ALA A 168 9.12 -24.90 -20.34
C ALA A 168 10.45 -25.19 -21.05
N TYR A 169 11.51 -25.24 -20.25
CA TYR A 169 12.87 -25.50 -20.68
C TYR A 169 13.44 -26.68 -19.91
N ASP A 170 14.18 -27.52 -20.60
CA ASP A 170 14.89 -28.67 -20.04
C ASP A 170 16.31 -28.31 -19.54
N THR A 171 16.77 -27.08 -19.79
CA THR A 171 18.06 -26.57 -19.33
C THR A 171 18.00 -25.08 -18.99
N LEU A 172 18.81 -24.68 -17.99
CA LEU A 172 18.95 -23.28 -17.62
C LEU A 172 19.50 -22.43 -18.79
N ASP A 173 20.44 -23.00 -19.55
CA ASP A 173 21.05 -22.28 -20.68
C ASP A 173 20.08 -21.99 -21.80
N ALA A 174 19.11 -22.87 -22.03
CA ALA A 174 18.02 -22.62 -22.98
C ALA A 174 17.14 -21.49 -22.50
N ALA A 175 16.69 -21.53 -21.23
CA ALA A 175 15.87 -20.49 -20.65
C ALA A 175 16.56 -19.10 -20.63
N LEU A 176 17.85 -19.05 -20.29
CA LEU A 176 18.61 -17.80 -20.22
C LEU A 176 18.79 -17.12 -21.58
N ARG A 177 18.89 -17.87 -22.67
CA ARG A 177 18.96 -17.32 -24.04
C ARG A 177 17.68 -16.58 -24.40
N ASP A 178 16.54 -17.16 -24.04
CA ASP A 178 15.23 -16.60 -24.40
C ASP A 178 14.79 -15.47 -23.42
N VAL A 179 15.38 -15.42 -22.18
CA VAL A 179 15.17 -14.29 -21.26
C VAL A 179 15.63 -12.95 -21.83
N GLU A 180 16.62 -12.95 -22.73
CA GLU A 180 17.11 -11.73 -23.40
C GLU A 180 16.14 -11.24 -24.48
N ASP A 181 15.47 -12.13 -25.18
CA ASP A 181 14.62 -11.83 -26.32
C ASP A 181 13.12 -11.75 -25.98
N GLU A 182 12.64 -12.47 -24.95
CA GLU A 182 11.25 -12.50 -24.53
C GLU A 182 11.00 -11.79 -23.20
N SER A 183 9.80 -11.23 -23.05
CA SER A 183 9.37 -10.50 -21.86
C SER A 183 8.80 -11.44 -20.78
N ALA A 184 9.58 -12.41 -20.31
CA ALA A 184 9.20 -13.21 -19.16
C ALA A 184 8.93 -12.33 -17.91
N LEU A 185 7.91 -12.67 -17.14
CA LEU A 185 7.52 -11.98 -15.92
C LEU A 185 8.16 -12.60 -14.68
N ALA A 186 8.36 -13.92 -14.66
CA ALA A 186 9.00 -14.66 -13.58
C ALA A 186 9.70 -15.91 -14.11
N LEU A 187 10.60 -16.44 -13.32
CA LEU A 187 11.30 -17.70 -13.55
C LEU A 187 10.92 -18.70 -12.45
N ILE A 188 10.39 -19.84 -12.83
CA ILE A 188 10.09 -20.97 -11.97
C ILE A 188 11.18 -22.01 -12.19
N VAL A 189 11.82 -22.49 -11.13
CA VAL A 189 12.98 -23.38 -11.23
C VAL A 189 12.80 -24.57 -10.32
N ASP A 190 12.90 -25.76 -10.89
CA ASP A 190 13.04 -26.98 -10.13
C ASP A 190 14.47 -27.08 -9.53
N CYS A 191 14.56 -27.20 -8.21
CA CYS A 191 15.83 -27.37 -7.49
C CYS A 191 16.43 -28.77 -7.66
N ASP A 192 15.60 -29.77 -7.95
CA ASP A 192 16.00 -31.18 -8.11
C ASP A 192 16.46 -31.48 -9.54
N PHE A 193 16.56 -30.41 -10.34
CA PHE A 193 17.03 -30.44 -11.72
C PHE A 193 18.41 -31.06 -11.83
N SER A 194 18.45 -32.33 -12.20
CA SER A 194 19.68 -33.15 -12.32
C SER A 194 19.84 -33.77 -13.70
N ALA A 195 20.37 -33.01 -14.64
CA ALA A 195 21.08 -33.64 -15.76
C ALA A 195 22.51 -33.99 -15.26
N GLY A 196 22.63 -34.97 -14.35
CA GLY A 196 23.92 -35.60 -14.00
C GLY A 196 24.83 -34.86 -13.00
N GLU A 197 24.63 -33.59 -12.73
CA GLU A 197 25.32 -32.84 -11.66
C GLU A 197 24.25 -32.10 -10.85
N LYS A 198 24.23 -32.29 -9.53
CA LYS A 198 23.51 -31.45 -8.61
C LYS A 198 24.08 -30.04 -8.74
N LEU A 199 23.64 -29.28 -9.72
CA LEU A 199 23.85 -27.85 -9.72
C LEU A 199 23.03 -27.33 -8.54
N GLY A 200 23.65 -27.25 -7.38
CA GLY A 200 23.00 -26.69 -6.21
C GLY A 200 22.45 -25.30 -6.54
N VAL A 201 21.40 -24.90 -5.86
CA VAL A 201 20.77 -23.56 -5.93
C VAL A 201 21.81 -22.44 -6.07
N GLN A 202 23.03 -22.63 -5.55
CA GLN A 202 24.15 -21.71 -5.61
C GLN A 202 24.68 -21.47 -7.05
N ALA A 203 24.97 -22.52 -7.81
CA ALA A 203 25.50 -22.37 -9.17
C ALA A 203 24.45 -21.80 -10.14
N LEU A 204 23.17 -22.11 -9.91
CA LEU A 204 22.04 -21.55 -10.63
C LEU A 204 21.97 -20.03 -10.42
N THR A 205 22.14 -19.57 -9.19
CA THR A 205 22.01 -18.16 -8.84
C THR A 205 23.21 -17.34 -9.29
N GLU A 206 24.42 -17.90 -9.24
CA GLU A 206 25.61 -17.25 -9.79
C GLU A 206 25.40 -16.93 -11.29
N ARG A 207 24.81 -17.86 -12.03
CA ARG A 207 24.51 -17.67 -13.46
C ARG A 207 23.35 -16.68 -13.68
N LEU A 208 22.31 -16.72 -12.85
CA LEU A 208 21.19 -15.74 -12.89
C LEU A 208 21.63 -14.34 -12.47
N SER A 209 22.65 -14.20 -11.63
CA SER A 209 23.19 -12.90 -11.22
C SER A 209 23.83 -12.12 -12.35
N THR A 210 24.29 -12.81 -13.39
CA THR A 210 24.86 -12.22 -14.62
C THR A 210 23.83 -11.87 -15.67
N ALA A 211 22.55 -12.29 -15.48
CA ALA A 211 21.46 -11.98 -16.41
C ALA A 211 21.18 -10.47 -16.44
N PRO A 212 20.95 -9.88 -17.62
CA PRO A 212 20.77 -8.44 -17.80
C PRO A 212 19.48 -7.93 -17.14
N ARG A 213 18.55 -8.82 -16.80
CA ARG A 213 17.27 -8.52 -16.15
C ARG A 213 17.06 -9.42 -14.93
N LYS A 214 16.80 -8.79 -13.78
CA LYS A 214 16.39 -9.51 -12.56
C LYS A 214 14.90 -9.85 -12.65
N LEU A 215 14.59 -11.12 -12.89
CA LEU A 215 13.22 -11.65 -12.83
C LEU A 215 12.91 -12.16 -11.41
N PRO A 216 11.65 -12.09 -10.97
CA PRO A 216 11.18 -12.84 -9.82
C PRO A 216 11.53 -14.33 -9.96
N LEU A 217 12.06 -14.91 -8.89
CA LEU A 217 12.55 -16.29 -8.86
C LEU A 217 11.71 -17.11 -7.89
N VAL A 218 11.09 -18.17 -8.39
CA VAL A 218 10.29 -19.12 -7.63
C VAL A 218 10.94 -20.50 -7.72
N PHE A 219 11.21 -21.11 -6.57
CA PHE A 219 11.78 -22.45 -6.51
C PHE A 219 10.72 -23.52 -6.27
N ILE A 220 10.91 -24.68 -6.90
CA ILE A 220 10.11 -25.89 -6.69
C ILE A 220 11.09 -27.01 -6.33
N SER A 221 10.78 -27.89 -5.38
CA SER A 221 11.64 -29.01 -4.96
C SER A 221 10.82 -30.14 -4.33
N GLU A 222 11.35 -31.35 -4.35
CA GLU A 222 10.82 -32.46 -3.55
C GLU A 222 11.18 -32.34 -2.06
N LEU A 223 12.24 -31.59 -1.75
CA LEU A 223 12.75 -31.43 -0.39
C LEU A 223 12.01 -30.30 0.34
N ASP A 224 11.61 -30.56 1.58
CA ASP A 224 11.00 -29.57 2.49
C ASP A 224 11.84 -29.41 3.77
N ASP A 225 13.16 -29.32 3.62
CA ASP A 225 14.08 -29.12 4.72
C ASP A 225 14.51 -27.65 4.85
N PHE A 226 14.96 -27.30 6.05
CA PHE A 226 15.39 -25.94 6.38
C PHE A 226 16.57 -25.47 5.53
N ASP A 227 17.53 -26.32 5.26
CA ASP A 227 18.77 -25.95 4.57
C ASP A 227 18.50 -25.61 3.10
N THR A 228 17.66 -26.40 2.42
CA THR A 228 17.25 -26.15 1.04
C THR A 228 16.43 -24.87 0.93
N ARG A 229 15.47 -24.64 1.84
CA ARG A 229 14.70 -23.38 1.90
C ARG A 229 15.60 -22.17 2.17
N LEU A 230 16.55 -22.30 3.12
CA LEU A 230 17.50 -21.24 3.44
C LEU A 230 18.43 -20.93 2.26
N ALA A 231 18.88 -21.96 1.54
CA ALA A 231 19.66 -21.81 0.33
C ALA A 231 18.86 -21.03 -0.74
N ALA A 232 17.60 -21.40 -0.98
CA ALA A 232 16.73 -20.69 -1.93
C ALA A 232 16.60 -19.19 -1.58
N VAL A 233 16.37 -18.86 -0.30
CA VAL A 233 16.29 -17.46 0.17
C VAL A 233 17.61 -16.72 -0.01
N ARG A 234 18.75 -17.31 0.37
CA ARG A 234 20.09 -16.71 0.22
C ARG A 234 20.44 -16.42 -1.23
N HIS A 235 19.88 -17.20 -2.12
CA HIS A 235 20.08 -17.06 -3.57
C HIS A 235 19.00 -16.22 -4.26
N GLY A 236 18.21 -15.46 -3.50
CA GLY A 236 17.26 -14.47 -4.02
C GLY A 236 15.93 -15.04 -4.46
N GLY A 237 15.59 -16.28 -4.10
CA GLY A 237 14.27 -16.86 -4.27
C GLY A 237 13.24 -16.06 -3.48
N GLN A 238 12.17 -15.70 -4.17
CA GLN A 238 11.07 -14.92 -3.58
C GLN A 238 9.93 -15.82 -3.10
N ALA A 239 9.87 -17.05 -3.60
CA ALA A 239 8.98 -18.10 -3.13
C ALA A 239 9.61 -19.48 -3.30
N TYR A 240 9.11 -20.44 -2.51
CA TYR A 240 9.55 -21.83 -2.52
C TYR A 240 8.34 -22.75 -2.34
N PHE A 241 8.16 -23.72 -3.23
CA PHE A 241 7.09 -24.70 -3.20
C PHE A 241 7.63 -26.12 -3.15
N THR A 242 7.00 -26.96 -2.33
CA THR A 242 7.30 -28.38 -2.25
C THR A 242 6.43 -29.16 -3.23
N LYS A 243 6.99 -30.13 -3.93
CA LYS A 243 6.23 -31.06 -4.79
C LYS A 243 5.39 -32.03 -3.94
N PRO A 244 4.15 -32.36 -4.34
CA PRO A 244 3.44 -31.89 -5.53
C PRO A 244 2.96 -30.45 -5.39
N VAL A 245 3.22 -29.61 -6.40
CA VAL A 245 2.93 -28.19 -6.37
C VAL A 245 1.44 -27.92 -6.41
N ARG A 246 0.94 -27.17 -5.44
CA ARG A 246 -0.43 -26.62 -5.48
C ARG A 246 -0.49 -25.45 -6.46
N ILE A 247 -0.97 -25.72 -7.66
CA ILE A 247 -0.96 -24.75 -8.77
C ILE A 247 -1.71 -23.46 -8.43
N SER A 248 -2.78 -23.54 -7.62
CA SER A 248 -3.51 -22.35 -7.16
C SER A 248 -2.63 -21.40 -6.30
N GLU A 249 -1.82 -21.97 -5.40
CA GLU A 249 -0.89 -21.21 -4.57
C GLU A 249 0.27 -20.65 -5.39
N LEU A 250 0.79 -21.44 -6.34
CA LEU A 250 1.81 -20.98 -7.29
C LEU A 250 1.29 -19.83 -8.15
N ALA A 251 0.07 -19.94 -8.71
CA ALA A 251 -0.54 -18.88 -9.51
C ALA A 251 -0.77 -17.60 -8.70
N ALA A 252 -1.29 -17.70 -7.47
CA ALA A 252 -1.47 -16.55 -6.58
C ALA A 252 -0.12 -15.88 -6.23
N THR A 253 0.92 -16.67 -6.02
CA THR A 253 2.28 -16.17 -5.79
C THR A 253 2.84 -15.48 -7.03
N LEU A 254 2.67 -16.07 -8.20
CA LEU A 254 3.05 -15.45 -9.47
C LEU A 254 2.28 -14.14 -9.70
N ASP A 255 0.98 -14.09 -9.45
CA ASP A 255 0.20 -12.87 -9.50
C ASP A 255 0.83 -11.79 -8.60
N THR A 256 1.15 -12.12 -7.35
CA THR A 256 1.81 -11.20 -6.41
C THR A 256 3.20 -10.73 -6.87
N LEU A 257 3.99 -11.64 -7.44
CA LEU A 257 5.37 -11.36 -7.86
C LEU A 257 5.44 -10.66 -9.23
N THR A 258 4.47 -10.92 -10.11
CA THR A 258 4.46 -10.42 -11.50
C THR A 258 3.49 -9.28 -11.70
N GLU A 259 2.61 -9.03 -10.75
CA GLU A 259 1.68 -7.90 -10.80
C GLU A 259 2.44 -6.59 -10.94
N ARG A 260 2.59 -6.20 -12.18
CA ARG A 260 2.63 -4.81 -12.60
C ARG A 260 1.19 -4.28 -12.74
N VAL A 261 0.32 -4.59 -11.81
CA VAL A 261 -0.77 -3.67 -11.55
C VAL A 261 -0.07 -2.44 -11.02
N PRO A 262 -0.21 -1.25 -11.63
CA PRO A 262 0.16 -0.05 -10.94
C PRO A 262 -0.70 -0.05 -9.67
N GLN A 263 -0.14 -0.54 -8.55
CA GLN A 263 -0.75 -0.26 -7.25
C GLN A 263 -0.92 1.25 -7.24
N ALA A 264 -2.16 1.69 -7.03
CA ALA A 264 -2.41 3.12 -6.88
C ALA A 264 -1.34 3.65 -5.91
N PRO A 265 -0.71 4.80 -6.22
CA PRO A 265 0.36 5.33 -5.41
C PRO A 265 -0.04 5.30 -3.94
N ALA A 266 0.77 4.69 -3.07
CA ALA A 266 0.47 4.63 -1.64
C ALA A 266 0.23 6.04 -1.12
N LYS A 267 -0.89 6.24 -0.44
CA LYS A 267 -1.31 7.53 0.11
C LYS A 267 -0.77 7.67 1.52
N VAL A 268 0.02 8.69 1.75
CA VAL A 268 0.65 8.97 3.05
C VAL A 268 0.13 10.28 3.60
N LEU A 269 -0.48 10.23 4.80
CA LEU A 269 -0.83 11.43 5.54
C LEU A 269 0.36 11.81 6.43
N ILE A 270 0.90 13.00 6.26
CA ILE A 270 2.01 13.53 7.06
C ILE A 270 1.44 14.54 8.03
N ILE A 271 1.63 14.30 9.33
CA ILE A 271 1.22 15.18 10.42
C ILE A 271 2.48 15.73 11.07
N GLU A 272 2.78 16.97 10.76
CA GLU A 272 4.02 17.68 11.15
C GLU A 272 3.72 19.17 11.19
N ASP A 273 4.07 19.86 12.27
CA ASP A 273 3.81 21.30 12.48
C ASP A 273 4.83 22.18 11.76
N ASP A 274 6.09 21.74 11.61
CA ASP A 274 7.06 22.47 10.76
C ASP A 274 6.77 22.23 9.28
N GLU A 275 6.20 23.25 8.64
CA GLU A 275 5.81 23.20 7.22
C GLU A 275 6.98 22.87 6.28
N ASN A 276 8.22 23.25 6.61
CA ASN A 276 9.38 22.96 5.77
C ASN A 276 9.78 21.48 5.88
N VAL A 277 9.72 20.91 7.09
CA VAL A 277 9.98 19.50 7.35
C VAL A 277 8.90 18.64 6.72
N ALA A 278 7.62 19.00 6.90
CA ALA A 278 6.49 18.33 6.27
C ALA A 278 6.63 18.28 4.73
N ARG A 279 6.97 19.43 4.12
CA ARG A 279 7.22 19.53 2.67
C ARG A 279 8.42 18.71 2.22
N PHE A 280 9.50 18.68 2.99
CA PHE A 280 10.67 17.86 2.67
C PHE A 280 10.32 16.38 2.60
N TYR A 281 9.57 15.87 3.58
CA TYR A 281 9.11 14.49 3.57
C TYR A 281 8.13 14.21 2.42
N ALA A 282 7.18 15.12 2.18
CA ALA A 282 6.22 14.99 1.08
C ALA A 282 6.91 14.94 -0.29
N GLU A 283 7.86 15.82 -0.57
CA GLU A 283 8.61 15.83 -1.83
C GLU A 283 9.43 14.54 -1.99
N SER A 284 10.04 14.04 -0.91
CA SER A 284 10.79 12.79 -0.92
C SER A 284 9.89 11.59 -1.25
N LEU A 285 8.72 11.50 -0.63
CA LEU A 285 7.75 10.42 -0.86
C LEU A 285 7.09 10.52 -2.23
N ASN A 286 6.70 11.73 -2.67
CA ASN A 286 6.13 11.97 -4.00
C ASN A 286 7.11 11.61 -5.12
N ALA A 287 8.39 11.97 -4.96
CA ALA A 287 9.43 11.57 -5.92
C ALA A 287 9.65 10.06 -6.00
N ALA A 288 9.35 9.34 -4.92
CA ALA A 288 9.37 7.88 -4.85
C ALA A 288 8.10 7.21 -5.39
N GLY A 289 7.15 8.00 -5.95
CA GLY A 289 5.91 7.51 -6.57
C GLY A 289 4.76 7.27 -5.58
N MET A 290 4.83 7.83 -4.37
CA MET A 290 3.74 7.84 -3.39
C MET A 290 2.95 9.15 -3.49
N THR A 291 1.80 9.26 -2.83
CA THR A 291 1.00 10.49 -2.77
C THR A 291 0.95 10.98 -1.33
N ALA A 292 1.62 12.09 -1.03
CA ALA A 292 1.66 12.67 0.31
C ALA A 292 0.64 13.80 0.48
N THR A 293 -0.12 13.76 1.57
CA THR A 293 -1.02 14.84 2.02
C THR A 293 -0.49 15.39 3.34
N LEU A 294 -0.49 16.72 3.49
CA LEU A 294 0.04 17.40 4.67
C LEU A 294 -1.08 17.82 5.61
N LEU A 295 -0.85 17.67 6.91
CA LEU A 295 -1.69 18.18 7.99
C LEU A 295 -0.78 18.87 9.02
N SER A 296 -0.79 20.21 9.07
CA SER A 296 0.00 20.98 10.01
C SER A 296 -0.74 21.27 11.32
N ASN A 297 -2.07 21.18 11.32
CA ASN A 297 -2.89 21.40 12.51
C ASN A 297 -3.71 20.15 12.83
N PRO A 298 -3.46 19.48 13.97
CA PRO A 298 -4.18 18.29 14.41
C PRO A 298 -5.72 18.43 14.47
N ALA A 299 -6.24 19.64 14.65
CA ALA A 299 -7.69 19.89 14.67
C ALA A 299 -8.39 19.50 13.35
N GLY A 300 -7.67 19.47 12.23
CA GLY A 300 -8.17 19.05 10.93
C GLY A 300 -8.13 17.53 10.67
N LEU A 301 -7.76 16.71 11.66
CA LEU A 301 -7.51 15.27 11.49
C LEU A 301 -8.68 14.53 10.84
N ALA A 302 -9.90 14.70 11.33
CA ALA A 302 -11.07 13.97 10.84
C ALA A 302 -11.35 14.25 9.35
N GLN A 303 -11.20 15.50 8.94
CA GLN A 303 -11.34 15.89 7.53
C GLN A 303 -10.20 15.32 6.70
N ALA A 304 -8.95 15.45 7.13
CA ALA A 304 -7.78 14.96 6.43
C ALA A 304 -7.83 13.43 6.22
N LEU A 305 -8.23 12.65 7.22
CA LEU A 305 -8.43 11.21 7.12
C LEU A 305 -9.52 10.84 6.10
N SER A 306 -10.67 11.52 6.16
CA SER A 306 -11.81 11.28 5.25
C SER A 306 -11.46 11.58 3.79
N GLU A 307 -10.73 12.68 3.52
CA GLU A 307 -10.38 13.12 2.18
C GLU A 307 -9.21 12.33 1.58
N SER A 308 -8.14 12.11 2.35
CA SER A 308 -6.94 11.43 1.86
C SER A 308 -7.08 9.91 1.82
N LYS A 309 -7.85 9.32 2.75
CA LYS A 309 -7.95 7.86 2.97
C LYS A 309 -6.55 7.22 2.94
N PRO A 310 -5.70 7.52 3.92
CA PRO A 310 -4.29 7.18 3.86
C PRO A 310 -4.05 5.68 4.02
N ASP A 311 -3.03 5.18 3.32
CA ASP A 311 -2.51 3.82 3.49
C ASP A 311 -1.46 3.74 4.60
N LEU A 312 -0.92 4.90 5.00
CA LEU A 312 0.03 5.07 6.10
C LEU A 312 -0.05 6.50 6.64
N ILE A 313 0.14 6.66 7.95
CA ILE A 313 0.27 7.95 8.62
C ILE A 313 1.70 8.10 9.11
N LEU A 314 2.36 9.19 8.70
CA LEU A 314 3.66 9.61 9.19
C LEU A 314 3.42 10.79 10.13
N MET A 315 3.79 10.68 11.40
CA MET A 315 3.37 11.63 12.42
C MET A 315 4.52 12.05 13.32
N ASP A 316 4.66 13.35 13.55
CA ASP A 316 5.55 13.83 14.59
C ASP A 316 5.04 13.42 15.98
N LEU A 317 5.96 13.03 16.85
CA LEU A 317 5.65 12.71 18.23
C LEU A 317 5.25 13.96 19.02
N TYR A 318 5.86 15.10 18.72
CA TYR A 318 5.67 16.36 19.43
C TYR A 318 4.96 17.38 18.54
N LEU A 319 3.68 17.62 18.85
CA LEU A 319 2.83 18.59 18.14
C LEU A 319 2.37 19.68 19.11
N PRO A 320 2.14 20.92 18.67
CA PRO A 320 1.88 22.05 19.56
C PRO A 320 0.61 21.95 20.43
N VAL A 321 -0.38 21.17 20.00
CA VAL A 321 -1.73 21.13 20.63
C VAL A 321 -1.95 19.84 21.43
N CYS A 322 -1.36 18.74 20.99
CA CYS A 322 -1.46 17.41 21.60
C CYS A 322 -0.20 16.61 21.25
N ASP A 323 0.16 15.61 22.04
CA ASP A 323 1.24 14.73 21.61
C ASP A 323 0.77 13.74 20.53
N GLY A 324 1.73 13.21 19.75
CA GLY A 324 1.43 12.27 18.67
C GLY A 324 0.81 10.97 19.20
N ILE A 325 1.08 10.56 20.44
CA ILE A 325 0.53 9.35 21.08
C ILE A 325 -0.96 9.53 21.34
N GLU A 326 -1.36 10.72 21.86
CA GLU A 326 -2.77 11.06 22.04
C GLU A 326 -3.51 11.05 20.70
N LEU A 327 -2.89 11.63 19.68
CA LEU A 327 -3.47 11.68 18.35
C LEU A 327 -3.59 10.29 17.71
N ALA A 328 -2.59 9.43 17.88
CA ALA A 328 -2.66 8.02 17.45
C ALA A 328 -3.80 7.28 18.16
N SER A 329 -3.98 7.52 19.46
CA SER A 329 -5.07 6.93 20.24
C SER A 329 -6.45 7.36 19.72
N LEU A 330 -6.60 8.63 19.30
CA LEU A 330 -7.82 9.12 18.66
C LEU A 330 -8.07 8.46 17.29
N ILE A 331 -7.03 8.24 16.50
CA ILE A 331 -7.14 7.54 15.20
C ILE A 331 -7.56 6.09 15.40
N ARG A 332 -7.00 5.40 16.41
CA ARG A 332 -7.30 4.00 16.71
C ARG A 332 -8.73 3.77 17.25
N GLN A 333 -9.41 4.81 17.71
CA GLN A 333 -10.83 4.75 18.10
C GLN A 333 -11.77 4.71 16.89
N GLN A 334 -11.28 4.96 15.67
CA GLN A 334 -12.08 4.93 14.46
C GLN A 334 -11.84 3.61 13.72
N ASP A 335 -12.84 2.75 13.64
CA ASP A 335 -12.75 1.41 13.02
C ASP A 335 -12.15 1.43 11.61
N ALA A 336 -12.48 2.45 10.81
CA ALA A 336 -11.98 2.61 9.44
C ALA A 336 -10.45 2.78 9.36
N TYR A 337 -9.79 3.24 10.43
CA TYR A 337 -8.35 3.56 10.44
C TYR A 337 -7.55 2.73 11.45
N VAL A 338 -8.19 1.79 12.14
CA VAL A 338 -7.53 0.95 13.15
C VAL A 338 -6.36 0.15 12.58
N SER A 339 -6.44 -0.25 11.32
CA SER A 339 -5.42 -1.04 10.61
C SER A 339 -4.42 -0.19 9.78
N VAL A 340 -4.59 1.14 9.77
CA VAL A 340 -3.66 2.02 9.04
C VAL A 340 -2.36 2.15 9.83
N PRO A 341 -1.19 1.79 9.27
CA PRO A 341 0.06 1.89 10.01
C PRO A 341 0.41 3.34 10.33
N ILE A 342 0.87 3.56 11.57
CA ILE A 342 1.37 4.84 12.07
C ILE A 342 2.88 4.72 12.30
N VAL A 343 3.65 5.57 11.62
CA VAL A 343 5.10 5.70 11.79
C VAL A 343 5.38 7.03 12.48
N PHE A 344 5.97 6.97 13.67
CA PHE A 344 6.34 8.18 14.38
C PHE A 344 7.70 8.73 13.93
N LEU A 345 7.77 10.06 13.93
CA LEU A 345 9.00 10.82 13.79
C LEU A 345 9.33 11.46 15.13
N SER A 346 10.57 11.36 15.61
CA SER A 346 10.99 12.00 16.86
C SER A 346 12.43 12.50 16.79
N SER A 347 12.68 13.60 17.46
CA SER A 347 14.02 14.14 17.66
C SER A 347 14.78 13.52 18.85
N GLU A 348 14.10 12.70 19.67
CA GLU A 348 14.71 12.07 20.83
C GLU A 348 15.40 10.75 20.48
N THR A 349 16.58 10.54 21.09
CA THR A 349 17.40 9.33 20.96
C THR A 349 17.26 8.41 22.18
N ALA A 350 16.46 8.79 23.18
CA ALA A 350 16.31 8.01 24.42
C ALA A 350 15.58 6.68 24.17
N GLU A 351 16.11 5.58 24.67
CA GLU A 351 15.60 4.22 24.44
C GLU A 351 14.18 3.96 25.00
N GLU A 352 13.69 4.78 25.92
CA GLU A 352 12.39 4.58 26.57
C GLU A 352 11.19 5.04 25.73
N GLN A 353 11.34 6.09 24.92
CA GLN A 353 10.26 6.66 24.09
C GLN A 353 9.78 5.74 22.95
N PRO A 354 10.67 5.05 22.21
CA PRO A 354 10.25 4.06 21.20
C PRO A 354 9.36 2.96 21.77
N LEU A 355 9.65 2.50 23.00
CA LEU A 355 8.86 1.47 23.69
C LEU A 355 7.47 1.98 24.09
N LEU A 356 7.34 3.24 24.50
CA LEU A 356 6.07 3.88 24.80
C LEU A 356 5.23 4.07 23.54
N ALA A 357 5.81 4.57 22.46
CA ALA A 357 5.14 4.76 21.18
C ALA A 357 4.56 3.42 20.65
N LEU A 358 5.33 2.33 20.70
CA LEU A 358 4.88 1.00 20.31
C LEU A 358 3.74 0.47 21.19
N LYS A 359 3.75 0.75 22.50
CA LYS A 359 2.65 0.37 23.42
C LYS A 359 1.33 1.09 23.12
N HIS A 360 1.39 2.28 22.54
CA HIS A 360 0.23 3.13 22.23
C HIS A 360 -0.20 3.10 20.76
N GLY A 361 0.17 2.05 20.02
CA GLY A 361 -0.37 1.78 18.68
C GLY A 361 0.49 2.26 17.51
N ALA A 362 1.77 2.57 17.74
CA ALA A 362 2.74 2.75 16.68
C ALA A 362 3.11 1.43 16.02
N ASP A 363 3.29 1.47 14.69
CA ASP A 363 3.79 0.33 13.92
C ASP A 363 5.29 0.43 13.67
N ASP A 364 5.84 1.64 13.73
CA ASP A 364 7.27 1.90 13.56
C ASP A 364 7.66 3.30 14.09
N TYR A 365 8.97 3.55 14.12
CA TYR A 365 9.57 4.74 14.64
C TYR A 365 10.82 5.15 13.84
N LEU A 366 10.95 6.44 13.54
CA LEU A 366 12.09 7.02 12.85
C LEU A 366 12.64 8.20 13.64
N THR A 367 13.95 8.20 13.92
CA THR A 367 14.63 9.28 14.61
C THR A 367 15.01 10.40 13.64
N LYS A 368 14.63 11.63 13.93
CA LYS A 368 15.08 12.82 13.20
C LYS A 368 16.56 13.11 13.52
N PRO A 369 17.38 13.46 12.54
CA PRO A 369 17.07 13.67 11.14
C PRO A 369 16.91 12.35 10.37
N VAL A 370 15.87 12.27 9.52
CA VAL A 370 15.59 11.04 8.75
C VAL A 370 16.20 11.18 7.36
N ASP A 371 17.07 10.24 7.02
CA ASP A 371 17.57 10.12 5.65
C ASP A 371 16.41 9.79 4.67
N PRO A 372 16.29 10.50 3.53
CA PRO A 372 15.21 10.26 2.56
C PRO A 372 15.11 8.82 2.07
N ALA A 373 16.24 8.13 1.86
CA ALA A 373 16.23 6.74 1.42
C ALA A 373 15.65 5.82 2.51
N ARG A 374 15.98 6.07 3.79
CA ARG A 374 15.44 5.35 4.94
C ARG A 374 13.95 5.62 5.12
N LEU A 375 13.52 6.89 5.02
CA LEU A 375 12.10 7.28 5.06
C LEU A 375 11.29 6.52 4.01
N ILE A 376 11.72 6.61 2.74
CA ILE A 376 11.06 5.93 1.60
C ILE A 376 10.99 4.42 1.83
N SER A 377 12.07 3.81 2.29
CA SER A 377 12.14 2.36 2.53
C SER A 377 11.15 1.91 3.60
N VAL A 378 11.11 2.59 4.75
CA VAL A 378 10.21 2.26 5.87
C VAL A 378 8.76 2.48 5.47
N VAL A 379 8.42 3.67 4.94
CA VAL A 379 7.05 4.00 4.53
C VAL A 379 6.54 3.01 3.48
N ARG A 380 7.34 2.72 2.45
CA ARG A 380 6.97 1.75 1.41
C ARG A 380 6.75 0.35 1.96
N SER A 381 7.64 -0.12 2.82
CA SER A 381 7.54 -1.45 3.43
C SER A 381 6.30 -1.59 4.31
N ARG A 382 6.01 -0.58 5.16
CA ARG A 382 4.84 -0.61 6.05
C ARG A 382 3.53 -0.45 5.29
N ALA A 383 3.44 0.50 4.35
CA ALA A 383 2.26 0.67 3.50
C ALA A 383 1.95 -0.59 2.68
N ARG A 384 2.97 -1.21 2.08
CA ARG A 384 2.81 -2.46 1.33
C ARG A 384 2.31 -3.61 2.22
N ARG A 385 2.90 -3.79 3.41
CA ARG A 385 2.48 -4.85 4.34
C ARG A 385 1.04 -4.65 4.79
N ALA A 386 0.66 -3.42 5.14
CA ALA A 386 -0.72 -3.10 5.51
C ALA A 386 -1.69 -3.31 4.34
N GLY A 387 -1.29 -2.95 3.10
CA GLY A 387 -2.06 -3.20 1.89
C GLY A 387 -2.34 -4.69 1.68
N VAL A 388 -1.30 -5.54 1.76
CA VAL A 388 -1.45 -7.01 1.63
C VAL A 388 -2.37 -7.57 2.72
N LEU A 389 -2.22 -7.14 3.98
CA LEU A 389 -3.10 -7.57 5.06
C LEU A 389 -4.55 -7.11 4.84
N ARG A 390 -4.74 -5.89 4.36
CA ARG A 390 -6.08 -5.34 4.04
C ARG A 390 -6.71 -6.09 2.88
N GLU A 391 -5.97 -6.40 1.81
CA GLU A 391 -6.44 -7.24 0.70
C GLU A 391 -6.89 -8.61 1.19
N GLN A 392 -6.13 -9.25 2.09
CA GLN A 392 -6.53 -10.53 2.69
C GLN A 392 -7.79 -10.42 3.56
N ILE A 393 -8.04 -9.28 4.18
CA ILE A 393 -9.24 -9.02 5.00
C ILE A 393 -10.43 -8.66 4.11
N ASP A 394 -10.23 -7.88 3.05
CA ASP A 394 -11.28 -7.33 2.20
C ASP A 394 -11.76 -8.32 1.11
N HIS A 395 -10.94 -9.32 0.77
CA HIS A 395 -11.22 -10.27 -0.31
C HIS A 395 -11.46 -11.70 0.18
N ASP A 396 -12.26 -12.46 -0.58
CA ASP A 396 -12.44 -13.90 -0.38
C ASP A 396 -11.21 -14.66 -0.89
N SER A 397 -10.60 -15.47 -0.03
CA SER A 397 -9.33 -16.17 -0.31
C SER A 397 -9.40 -17.19 -1.46
N LEU A 398 -10.60 -17.71 -1.79
CA LEU A 398 -10.79 -18.69 -2.86
C LEU A 398 -10.98 -18.03 -4.23
N THR A 399 -11.75 -16.93 -4.26
CA THR A 399 -12.21 -16.31 -5.51
C THR A 399 -11.47 -15.04 -5.88
N GLY A 400 -10.82 -14.38 -4.90
CA GLY A 400 -10.17 -13.07 -5.08
C GLY A 400 -11.13 -11.89 -5.14
N LEU A 401 -12.45 -12.12 -5.24
CA LEU A 401 -13.46 -11.07 -5.20
C LEU A 401 -13.61 -10.48 -3.79
N LEU A 402 -14.29 -9.34 -3.65
CA LEU A 402 -14.61 -8.80 -2.35
C LEU A 402 -15.36 -9.84 -1.50
N ASN A 403 -15.05 -9.90 -0.21
CA ASN A 403 -15.83 -10.70 0.71
C ASN A 403 -17.15 -10.00 1.07
N HIS A 404 -18.04 -10.73 1.77
CA HIS A 404 -19.36 -10.23 2.15
C HIS A 404 -19.31 -8.87 2.85
N GLY A 405 -18.47 -8.72 3.89
CA GLY A 405 -18.41 -7.49 4.69
C GLY A 405 -17.99 -6.28 3.85
N LYS A 406 -16.99 -6.44 3.00
CA LYS A 406 -16.51 -5.37 2.15
C LYS A 406 -17.47 -5.04 1.01
N LEU A 407 -18.15 -6.03 0.49
CA LEU A 407 -19.20 -5.83 -0.53
C LEU A 407 -20.38 -5.02 0.01
N GLU A 408 -20.80 -5.27 1.24
CA GLU A 408 -21.86 -4.52 1.92
C GLU A 408 -21.46 -3.04 2.11
N GLU A 409 -20.27 -2.80 2.65
CA GLU A 409 -19.72 -1.43 2.79
C GLU A 409 -19.71 -0.71 1.43
N ARG A 410 -19.32 -1.44 0.37
CA ARG A 410 -19.25 -0.89 -0.98
C ARG A 410 -20.64 -0.56 -1.54
N LEU A 411 -21.63 -1.40 -1.29
CA LEU A 411 -23.02 -1.14 -1.70
C LEU A 411 -23.56 0.15 -1.08
N GLU A 412 -23.33 0.35 0.21
CA GLU A 412 -23.76 1.58 0.89
C GLU A 412 -23.09 2.84 0.30
N LEU A 413 -21.77 2.78 0.05
CA LEU A 413 -21.02 3.89 -0.53
C LEU A 413 -21.49 4.23 -1.96
N GLU A 414 -21.66 3.23 -2.82
CA GLU A 414 -22.11 3.47 -4.20
C GLU A 414 -23.55 3.94 -4.26
N LEU A 415 -24.40 3.50 -3.34
CA LEU A 415 -25.78 3.97 -3.21
C LEU A 415 -25.83 5.46 -2.77
N LEU A 416 -24.99 5.86 -1.82
CA LEU A 416 -24.85 7.28 -1.43
C LEU A 416 -24.37 8.13 -2.61
N ARG A 417 -23.44 7.61 -3.40
CA ARG A 417 -22.95 8.26 -4.61
C ARG A 417 -24.04 8.39 -5.68
N ALA A 418 -24.77 7.29 -5.95
CA ALA A 418 -25.89 7.27 -6.89
C ALA A 418 -26.96 8.31 -6.52
N ARG A 419 -27.33 8.40 -5.23
CA ARG A 419 -28.24 9.42 -4.70
C ARG A 419 -27.75 10.85 -4.98
N ARG A 420 -26.47 11.12 -4.66
CA ARG A 420 -25.88 12.46 -4.84
C ARG A 420 -25.85 12.89 -6.30
N LEU A 421 -25.59 11.96 -7.21
CA LEU A 421 -25.47 12.23 -8.65
C LEU A 421 -26.79 12.08 -9.41
N GLY A 422 -27.86 11.56 -8.78
CA GLY A 422 -29.12 11.24 -9.44
C GLY A 422 -29.01 10.13 -10.47
N GLN A 423 -28.04 9.21 -10.29
CA GLN A 423 -27.76 8.11 -11.21
C GLN A 423 -28.41 6.81 -10.73
N PRO A 424 -28.82 5.89 -11.64
CA PRO A 424 -29.33 4.60 -11.27
C PRO A 424 -28.18 3.70 -10.76
N LEU A 425 -28.55 2.69 -9.98
CA LEU A 425 -27.64 1.65 -9.51
C LEU A 425 -28.43 0.33 -9.46
N ALA A 426 -27.85 -0.76 -9.96
CA ALA A 426 -28.45 -2.08 -9.80
C ALA A 426 -27.59 -2.95 -8.88
N PHE A 427 -28.28 -3.74 -8.07
CA PHE A 427 -27.69 -4.78 -7.21
C PHE A 427 -28.25 -6.14 -7.63
N ALA A 428 -27.36 -7.11 -7.84
CA ALA A 428 -27.71 -8.45 -8.25
C ALA A 428 -27.18 -9.48 -7.27
N MET A 429 -28.03 -10.43 -6.89
CA MET A 429 -27.67 -11.63 -6.12
C MET A 429 -27.62 -12.82 -7.06
N ILE A 430 -26.53 -13.55 -7.06
CA ILE A 430 -26.25 -14.70 -7.95
C ILE A 430 -26.03 -15.94 -7.08
N ASP A 431 -26.55 -17.08 -7.49
CA ASP A 431 -26.35 -18.36 -6.81
C ASP A 431 -26.16 -19.48 -7.84
N LEU A 432 -25.14 -20.32 -7.63
CA LEU A 432 -24.80 -21.44 -8.49
C LEU A 432 -25.83 -22.56 -8.37
N ASP A 433 -26.46 -22.90 -9.50
CA ASP A 433 -27.50 -23.93 -9.54
C ASP A 433 -26.92 -25.32 -9.26
N HIS A 434 -27.54 -26.04 -8.32
CA HIS A 434 -27.16 -27.40 -7.95
C HIS A 434 -25.70 -27.59 -7.51
N PHE A 435 -25.08 -26.55 -6.94
CA PHE A 435 -23.66 -26.55 -6.54
C PHE A 435 -23.31 -27.68 -5.56
N LYS A 436 -24.22 -28.00 -4.65
CA LYS A 436 -24.06 -29.17 -3.77
C LYS A 436 -23.87 -30.46 -4.56
N SER A 437 -24.63 -30.66 -5.64
CA SER A 437 -24.48 -31.84 -6.50
C SER A 437 -23.13 -31.89 -7.22
N VAL A 438 -22.55 -30.73 -7.54
CA VAL A 438 -21.19 -30.67 -8.10
C VAL A 438 -20.18 -31.21 -7.08
N ASN A 439 -20.27 -30.73 -5.83
CA ASN A 439 -19.39 -31.19 -4.74
C ASN A 439 -19.59 -32.71 -4.45
N ASP A 440 -20.85 -33.16 -4.39
CA ASP A 440 -21.17 -34.55 -4.07
C ASP A 440 -20.72 -35.53 -5.18
N ASN A 441 -20.79 -35.13 -6.47
CA ASN A 441 -20.43 -35.99 -7.60
C ASN A 441 -18.96 -35.87 -8.04
N HIS A 442 -18.33 -34.71 -7.87
CA HIS A 442 -16.99 -34.41 -8.44
C HIS A 442 -15.98 -33.98 -7.39
N GLY A 443 -16.37 -33.90 -6.10
CA GLY A 443 -15.53 -33.48 -5.00
C GLY A 443 -15.40 -31.97 -4.83
N HIS A 444 -14.96 -31.52 -3.66
CA HIS A 444 -14.83 -30.10 -3.31
C HIS A 444 -13.85 -29.32 -4.21
N ALA A 445 -12.80 -29.98 -4.72
CA ALA A 445 -11.87 -29.36 -5.64
C ALA A 445 -12.55 -28.92 -6.96
N ALA A 446 -13.53 -29.70 -7.44
CA ALA A 446 -14.36 -29.35 -8.60
C ALA A 446 -15.28 -28.16 -8.29
N GLY A 447 -15.88 -28.14 -7.10
CA GLY A 447 -16.65 -26.98 -6.65
C GLY A 447 -15.81 -25.71 -6.58
N ASP A 448 -14.62 -25.77 -5.99
CA ASP A 448 -13.66 -24.67 -5.95
C ASP A 448 -13.29 -24.16 -7.34
N HIS A 449 -13.12 -25.09 -8.31
CA HIS A 449 -12.86 -24.73 -9.70
C HIS A 449 -14.03 -23.95 -10.31
N VAL A 450 -15.28 -24.39 -10.08
CA VAL A 450 -16.47 -23.69 -10.55
C VAL A 450 -16.60 -22.29 -9.95
N LEU A 451 -16.38 -22.14 -8.63
CA LEU A 451 -16.39 -20.85 -7.95
C LEU A 451 -15.36 -19.87 -8.54
N ARG A 452 -14.12 -20.34 -8.78
CA ARG A 452 -13.08 -19.54 -9.44
C ARG A 452 -13.43 -19.21 -10.91
N ALA A 453 -14.10 -20.10 -11.61
CA ALA A 453 -14.51 -19.86 -13.00
C ALA A 453 -15.54 -18.74 -13.07
N LEU A 454 -16.55 -18.73 -12.18
CA LEU A 454 -17.53 -17.64 -12.12
C LEU A 454 -16.90 -16.33 -11.72
N SER A 455 -16.00 -16.31 -10.73
CA SER A 455 -15.33 -15.08 -10.32
C SER A 455 -14.53 -14.43 -11.46
N ARG A 456 -13.78 -15.22 -12.22
CA ARG A 456 -13.03 -14.73 -13.39
C ARG A 456 -13.93 -14.20 -14.50
N LEU A 457 -15.05 -14.87 -14.73
CA LEU A 457 -16.03 -14.41 -15.73
C LEU A 457 -16.59 -13.04 -15.31
N LEU A 458 -16.95 -12.87 -14.03
CA LEU A 458 -17.41 -11.61 -13.49
C LEU A 458 -16.34 -10.51 -13.65
N GLU A 459 -15.09 -10.76 -13.23
CA GLU A 459 -13.98 -9.80 -13.37
C GLU A 459 -13.68 -9.44 -14.84
N GLY A 460 -13.75 -10.42 -15.73
CA GLY A 460 -13.44 -10.22 -17.15
C GLY A 460 -14.52 -9.49 -17.95
N ARG A 461 -15.77 -9.51 -17.48
CA ARG A 461 -16.93 -8.95 -18.20
C ARG A 461 -17.47 -7.66 -17.59
N LEU A 462 -17.28 -7.45 -16.29
CA LEU A 462 -17.72 -6.24 -15.60
C LEU A 462 -16.77 -5.08 -15.88
N ARG A 463 -17.31 -3.86 -15.82
CA ARG A 463 -16.52 -2.64 -15.95
C ARG A 463 -15.71 -2.40 -14.67
N ARG A 464 -14.63 -1.63 -14.76
CA ARG A 464 -13.82 -1.23 -13.60
C ARG A 464 -14.60 -0.45 -12.52
N THR A 465 -15.73 0.12 -12.88
CA THR A 465 -16.63 0.84 -11.98
C THR A 465 -17.61 -0.08 -11.28
N ASP A 466 -17.87 -1.26 -11.83
CA ASP A 466 -18.75 -2.25 -11.24
C ASP A 466 -18.00 -3.04 -10.19
N VAL A 467 -18.74 -3.63 -9.25
CA VAL A 467 -18.15 -4.33 -8.10
C VAL A 467 -18.74 -5.73 -8.03
N ALA A 468 -17.86 -6.73 -7.88
CA ALA A 468 -18.28 -8.10 -7.63
C ALA A 468 -17.71 -8.60 -6.31
N GLY A 469 -18.48 -9.43 -5.61
CA GLY A 469 -18.06 -10.05 -4.35
C GLY A 469 -18.66 -11.44 -4.17
N ARG A 470 -18.00 -12.24 -3.35
CA ARG A 470 -18.55 -13.52 -2.87
C ARG A 470 -19.34 -13.25 -1.59
N TYR A 471 -20.64 -13.50 -1.66
CA TYR A 471 -21.55 -13.21 -0.56
C TYR A 471 -21.50 -14.33 0.51
N GLY A 472 -21.35 -15.57 0.10
CA GLY A 472 -21.17 -16.73 0.99
C GLY A 472 -21.30 -18.05 0.22
N GLY A 473 -20.62 -19.11 0.66
CA GLY A 473 -20.73 -20.42 0.06
C GLY A 473 -20.67 -20.42 -1.48
N GLU A 474 -21.82 -20.59 -2.11
CA GLU A 474 -22.04 -20.59 -3.57
C GLU A 474 -22.70 -19.31 -4.09
N GLU A 475 -22.84 -18.29 -3.22
CA GLU A 475 -23.52 -17.05 -3.52
C GLU A 475 -22.53 -15.93 -3.86
N PHE A 476 -22.84 -15.16 -4.89
CA PHE A 476 -22.11 -13.98 -5.33
C PHE A 476 -23.05 -12.79 -5.41
N ALA A 477 -22.50 -11.58 -5.30
CA ALA A 477 -23.29 -10.40 -5.59
C ALA A 477 -22.51 -9.41 -6.44
N VAL A 478 -23.24 -8.61 -7.20
CA VAL A 478 -22.69 -7.62 -8.14
C VAL A 478 -23.40 -6.28 -7.95
N ILE A 479 -22.61 -5.21 -7.90
CA ILE A 479 -23.09 -3.83 -7.90
C ILE A 479 -22.75 -3.23 -9.25
N LEU A 480 -23.77 -2.87 -10.03
CA LEU A 480 -23.62 -2.22 -11.33
C LEU A 480 -23.90 -0.74 -11.17
N THR A 481 -22.85 0.07 -11.28
CA THR A 481 -22.94 1.53 -11.14
C THR A 481 -23.48 2.15 -12.42
N ASP A 482 -24.21 3.27 -12.30
CA ASP A 482 -24.80 4.00 -13.43
C ASP A 482 -25.61 3.09 -14.38
N THR A 483 -26.40 2.16 -13.79
CA THR A 483 -27.08 1.09 -14.51
C THR A 483 -28.46 0.85 -13.91
N ASP A 484 -29.50 0.91 -14.73
CA ASP A 484 -30.89 0.60 -14.36
C ASP A 484 -31.17 -0.92 -14.42
N GLY A 485 -32.28 -1.35 -13.85
CA GLY A 485 -32.67 -2.76 -13.79
C GLY A 485 -32.73 -3.46 -15.16
N PRO A 486 -33.39 -2.90 -16.19
CA PRO A 486 -33.41 -3.46 -17.53
C PRO A 486 -32.02 -3.58 -18.19
N SER A 487 -31.12 -2.63 -17.95
CA SER A 487 -29.76 -2.69 -18.47
C SER A 487 -28.92 -3.72 -17.70
N ALA A 488 -29.07 -3.80 -16.38
CA ALA A 488 -28.47 -4.84 -15.56
C ALA A 488 -28.90 -6.25 -16.01
N LEU A 489 -30.17 -6.42 -16.30
CA LEU A 489 -30.69 -7.68 -16.82
C LEU A 489 -29.97 -8.12 -18.10
N ARG A 490 -29.76 -7.22 -19.05
CA ARG A 490 -29.04 -7.53 -20.30
C ARG A 490 -27.59 -7.93 -20.07
N ILE A 491 -26.90 -7.21 -19.19
CA ILE A 491 -25.50 -7.49 -18.87
C ILE A 491 -25.36 -8.86 -18.22
N LEU A 492 -26.20 -9.14 -17.22
CA LEU A 492 -26.12 -10.37 -16.46
C LEU A 492 -26.66 -11.58 -17.24
N GLU A 493 -27.60 -11.38 -18.16
CA GLU A 493 -28.07 -12.45 -19.06
C GLU A 493 -26.96 -12.93 -20.00
N SER A 494 -26.19 -12.01 -20.58
CA SER A 494 -25.00 -12.40 -21.36
C SER A 494 -23.97 -13.16 -20.50
N LEU A 495 -23.76 -12.76 -19.24
CA LEU A 495 -22.88 -13.48 -18.31
C LEU A 495 -23.42 -14.88 -17.99
N ARG A 496 -24.75 -15.02 -17.80
CA ARG A 496 -25.39 -16.29 -17.52
C ARG A 496 -25.22 -17.25 -18.69
N GLU A 497 -25.44 -16.78 -19.93
CA GLU A 497 -25.25 -17.57 -21.15
C GLU A 497 -23.79 -18.02 -21.30
N ASP A 498 -22.83 -17.09 -21.18
CA ASP A 498 -21.40 -17.42 -21.26
C ASP A 498 -21.00 -18.47 -20.20
N PHE A 499 -21.53 -18.36 -18.97
CA PHE A 499 -21.23 -19.31 -17.91
C PHE A 499 -21.86 -20.67 -18.14
N ALA A 500 -23.09 -20.70 -18.64
CA ALA A 500 -23.81 -21.96 -18.97
C ALA A 500 -23.11 -22.74 -20.09
N GLU A 501 -22.47 -22.05 -21.03
CA GLU A 501 -21.68 -22.66 -22.12
C GLU A 501 -20.30 -23.13 -21.67
N LEU A 502 -19.81 -22.63 -20.51
CA LEU A 502 -18.49 -22.97 -20.03
C LEU A 502 -18.40 -24.44 -19.62
N LYS A 503 -17.53 -25.17 -20.29
CA LYS A 503 -17.26 -26.57 -19.99
C LYS A 503 -16.22 -26.67 -18.86
N HIS A 504 -16.66 -27.19 -17.70
CA HIS A 504 -15.76 -27.51 -16.59
C HIS A 504 -15.16 -28.89 -16.81
N ILE A 505 -13.85 -29.00 -16.72
CA ILE A 505 -13.11 -30.26 -16.84
C ILE A 505 -12.35 -30.49 -15.53
N VAL A 506 -12.65 -31.62 -14.89
CA VAL A 506 -11.96 -32.06 -13.68
C VAL A 506 -11.61 -33.53 -13.87
N ASP A 507 -10.33 -33.87 -13.85
CA ASP A 507 -9.80 -35.17 -14.22
C ASP A 507 -10.29 -35.62 -15.61
N THR A 508 -11.08 -36.71 -15.69
CA THR A 508 -11.67 -37.23 -16.94
C THR A 508 -13.10 -36.81 -17.14
N ALA A 509 -13.73 -36.18 -16.15
CA ALA A 509 -15.13 -35.76 -16.20
C ALA A 509 -15.29 -34.35 -16.77
N SER A 510 -16.31 -34.16 -17.59
CA SER A 510 -16.70 -32.83 -18.09
C SER A 510 -18.17 -32.57 -17.81
N PHE A 511 -18.49 -31.40 -17.29
CA PHE A 511 -19.85 -31.01 -16.93
C PHE A 511 -20.06 -29.50 -17.13
N HIS A 512 -21.31 -29.06 -17.07
CA HIS A 512 -21.69 -27.66 -17.12
C HIS A 512 -22.42 -27.30 -15.84
N VAL A 513 -22.30 -26.04 -15.45
CA VAL A 513 -22.98 -25.46 -14.28
C VAL A 513 -23.67 -24.18 -14.73
N THR A 514 -24.84 -23.92 -14.18
CA THR A 514 -25.58 -22.68 -14.42
C THR A 514 -25.71 -21.89 -13.14
N PHE A 515 -26.15 -20.65 -13.24
CA PHE A 515 -26.54 -19.89 -12.08
C PHE A 515 -27.91 -19.25 -12.25
N SER A 516 -28.56 -18.99 -11.13
CA SER A 516 -29.77 -18.17 -11.05
C SER A 516 -29.40 -16.79 -10.46
N CYS A 517 -30.13 -15.76 -10.87
CA CYS A 517 -29.85 -14.40 -10.42
C CYS A 517 -31.13 -13.62 -10.13
N GLY A 518 -31.11 -12.79 -9.10
CA GLY A 518 -32.15 -11.80 -8.80
C GLY A 518 -31.56 -10.40 -8.80
N ILE A 519 -32.24 -9.44 -9.44
CA ILE A 519 -31.81 -8.05 -9.59
C ILE A 519 -32.80 -7.13 -8.90
N ALA A 520 -32.30 -6.13 -8.20
CA ALA A 520 -33.06 -4.97 -7.72
C ALA A 520 -32.31 -3.67 -8.07
N ASP A 521 -33.03 -2.58 -8.30
CA ASP A 521 -32.43 -1.32 -8.69
C ASP A 521 -32.86 -0.12 -7.85
N TYR A 522 -31.99 0.87 -7.80
CA TYR A 522 -32.24 2.22 -7.31
C TYR A 522 -32.61 3.10 -8.52
N PRO A 523 -33.63 3.98 -8.47
CA PRO A 523 -34.31 4.45 -7.26
C PRO A 523 -35.52 3.63 -6.77
N ALA A 524 -35.93 2.55 -7.46
CA ALA A 524 -37.07 1.76 -7.03
C ALA A 524 -36.94 1.26 -5.58
N HIS A 525 -35.75 0.77 -5.22
CA HIS A 525 -35.40 0.39 -3.85
C HIS A 525 -34.40 1.40 -3.29
N SER A 526 -34.77 2.15 -2.26
CA SER A 526 -34.08 3.39 -1.85
C SER A 526 -32.91 3.20 -0.86
N ASN A 527 -32.68 2.01 -0.31
CA ASN A 527 -31.58 1.73 0.63
C ASN A 527 -30.98 0.34 0.42
N ALA A 528 -29.77 0.11 0.94
CA ALA A 528 -29.04 -1.14 0.74
C ALA A 528 -29.82 -2.37 1.22
N SER A 529 -30.50 -2.28 2.37
CA SER A 529 -31.30 -3.38 2.91
C SER A 529 -32.49 -3.73 2.01
N SER A 530 -33.21 -2.73 1.46
CA SER A 530 -34.34 -2.97 0.54
C SER A 530 -33.86 -3.51 -0.82
N LEU A 531 -32.72 -3.03 -1.34
CA LEU A 531 -32.10 -3.59 -2.56
C LEU A 531 -31.77 -5.07 -2.39
N ARG A 532 -31.11 -5.43 -1.29
CA ARG A 532 -30.78 -6.82 -1.00
C ARG A 532 -32.00 -7.72 -0.87
N ALA A 533 -32.97 -7.32 -0.05
CA ALA A 533 -34.18 -8.10 0.17
C ALA A 533 -34.98 -8.33 -1.12
N ALA A 534 -35.03 -7.30 -1.98
CA ALA A 534 -35.72 -7.41 -3.27
C ALA A 534 -34.95 -8.31 -4.25
N ALA A 535 -33.61 -8.20 -4.33
CA ALA A 535 -32.78 -9.06 -5.16
C ALA A 535 -32.83 -10.53 -4.69
N ASP A 536 -32.77 -10.78 -3.37
CA ASP A 536 -32.90 -12.13 -2.81
C ASP A 536 -34.29 -12.74 -3.12
N THR A 537 -35.35 -11.96 -2.98
CA THR A 537 -36.70 -12.39 -3.36
C THR A 537 -36.77 -12.73 -4.85
N ALA A 538 -36.19 -11.93 -5.72
CA ALA A 538 -36.14 -12.20 -7.16
C ALA A 538 -35.32 -13.47 -7.47
N LEU A 539 -34.17 -13.66 -6.80
CA LEU A 539 -33.36 -14.88 -6.92
C LEU A 539 -34.16 -16.12 -6.49
N TYR A 540 -34.90 -16.04 -5.41
CA TYR A 540 -35.79 -17.13 -5.00
C TYR A 540 -36.83 -17.50 -6.10
N TYR A 541 -37.43 -16.49 -6.77
CA TYR A 541 -38.31 -16.75 -7.89
C TYR A 541 -37.58 -17.35 -9.09
N ALA A 542 -36.37 -16.91 -9.40
CA ALA A 542 -35.54 -17.49 -10.45
C ALA A 542 -35.32 -19.00 -10.21
N LYS A 543 -34.95 -19.38 -8.99
CA LYS A 543 -34.76 -20.78 -8.58
C LYS A 543 -36.06 -21.60 -8.67
N ARG A 544 -37.20 -21.05 -8.25
CA ARG A 544 -38.49 -21.74 -8.31
C ARG A 544 -39.06 -21.91 -9.71
N ARG A 545 -38.76 -20.99 -10.63
CA ARG A 545 -39.24 -21.02 -12.01
C ARG A 545 -38.40 -21.90 -12.95
N GLY A 546 -37.48 -22.66 -12.39
CA GLY A 546 -36.71 -23.67 -13.15
C GLY A 546 -35.22 -23.39 -13.26
N ARG A 547 -34.69 -22.43 -12.48
CA ARG A 547 -33.25 -22.08 -12.44
C ARG A 547 -32.72 -21.59 -13.79
N ASN A 548 -31.39 -21.38 -13.87
CA ASN A 548 -30.69 -20.91 -15.06
C ASN A 548 -31.41 -19.71 -15.72
N ARG A 549 -31.71 -18.69 -14.90
CA ARG A 549 -32.42 -17.48 -15.32
C ARG A 549 -32.18 -16.31 -14.39
N ILE A 550 -32.56 -15.17 -14.87
CA ILE A 550 -32.51 -13.92 -14.13
C ILE A 550 -33.93 -13.38 -13.95
N GLU A 551 -34.22 -12.93 -12.75
CA GLU A 551 -35.48 -12.25 -12.42
C GLU A 551 -35.19 -10.84 -11.90
N LEU A 552 -35.96 -9.85 -12.42
CA LEU A 552 -35.92 -8.48 -11.94
C LEU A 552 -36.98 -8.31 -10.85
N ALA A 553 -36.61 -7.73 -9.71
CA ALA A 553 -37.55 -7.43 -8.65
C ALA A 553 -38.61 -6.41 -9.16
N PRO A 554 -39.87 -6.58 -8.82
CA PRO A 554 -40.90 -5.59 -9.15
C PRO A 554 -40.60 -4.29 -8.37
N SER A 555 -40.89 -3.16 -8.99
CA SER A 555 -40.91 -1.88 -8.26
C SER A 555 -41.97 -1.95 -7.16
N PRO A 556 -41.66 -1.44 -5.95
CA PRO A 556 -42.58 -1.48 -4.81
C PRO A 556 -43.86 -0.66 -5.00
#